data_6d45f40abb636388ca9b73cebbf9ca72
#
_entry.id   6d45f40abb636388ca9b73cebbf9ca72
#
_cell.length_a   1.000
_cell.length_b   1.000
_cell.length_c   1.000
_cell.angle_alpha   90.00
_cell.angle_beta   90.00
_cell.angle_gamma   90.00
#
_symmetry.space_group_name_H-M   'P 1'
#
loop_
_entity.id
_entity.type
_entity.pdbx_description
1 polymer ?
#
loop_
_entity_poly.entity_id
_entity_poly.type
_entity_poly.pdbx_seq_one_letter_code
_entity_poly.pdbx_strand_id
1 'polypeptide(L)'
;MMKEKYTQFLKNQQQKTMRISSNCPVVVRLIEKKYPHLTEYLMPVYSIKQMHAVYLKEQYPDAVLVYISPCISVMADAEEGQAQMDYVITFRELNNWMRDVSEKPKRSTGEKGEVYLSRMTAVSGGLIQAMQPVEGQKYLAVDGIEQCKKILKELKTGEYEDYFIEMNACTNGCIGGGSYSLNQEKKLLDALIAIKELSMEDREPDYQKDYHMDAPEVAERRFIQEELYPGKAITKEQFTHVLHEMGKYTKEDELNCGACGYDTCRAKAIAVIQGKAEVSMCIPYM
;
A
#
# COMPACT_ATOMS: atom_id res chain seq x y z
N MET A 1 -12.89 -6.13 -13.58
CA MET A 1 -11.69 -6.98 -13.44
C MET A 1 -11.37 -7.32 -11.97
N MET A 2 -10.54 -6.51 -11.24
CA MET A 2 -10.08 -6.89 -9.89
C MET A 2 -11.21 -7.10 -8.89
N LYS A 3 -12.19 -6.19 -8.80
CA LYS A 3 -13.37 -6.33 -7.92
C LYS A 3 -14.13 -7.63 -8.15
N GLU A 4 -14.27 -8.04 -9.40
CA GLU A 4 -14.93 -9.30 -9.78
C GLU A 4 -14.12 -10.51 -9.33
N LYS A 5 -12.79 -10.50 -9.54
CA LYS A 5 -11.91 -11.57 -9.06
C LYS A 5 -11.94 -11.69 -7.53
N TYR A 6 -11.96 -10.55 -6.82
CA TYR A 6 -12.12 -10.55 -5.36
C TYR A 6 -13.46 -11.12 -4.95
N THR A 7 -14.56 -10.65 -5.57
CA THR A 7 -15.91 -11.18 -5.29
C THR A 7 -16.01 -12.67 -5.60
N GLN A 8 -15.48 -13.09 -6.76
CA GLN A 8 -15.49 -14.49 -7.18
C GLN A 8 -14.67 -15.36 -6.22
N PHE A 9 -13.48 -14.89 -5.81
CA PHE A 9 -12.65 -15.61 -4.85
C PHE A 9 -13.37 -15.79 -3.52
N LEU A 10 -13.97 -14.72 -2.98
CA LEU A 10 -14.71 -14.79 -1.71
C LEU A 10 -15.95 -15.70 -1.79
N LYS A 11 -16.64 -15.72 -2.93
CA LYS A 11 -17.79 -16.63 -3.16
C LYS A 11 -17.40 -18.10 -3.24
N ASN A 12 -16.22 -18.38 -3.80
CA ASN A 12 -15.77 -19.75 -4.07
C ASN A 12 -15.02 -20.39 -2.88
N GLN A 13 -14.85 -19.68 -1.77
CA GLN A 13 -14.25 -20.26 -0.57
C GLN A 13 -15.12 -21.36 -0.01
N GLN A 14 -14.59 -22.59 0.07
CA GLN A 14 -15.29 -23.74 0.69
C GLN A 14 -15.47 -23.51 2.21
N GLN A 15 -14.48 -22.91 2.85
CA GLN A 15 -14.52 -22.48 4.25
C GLN A 15 -14.18 -20.99 4.30
N LYS A 16 -14.99 -20.21 4.99
CA LYS A 16 -14.71 -18.78 5.17
C LYS A 16 -13.42 -18.62 5.94
N THR A 17 -12.54 -17.81 5.40
CA THR A 17 -11.27 -17.45 6.00
C THR A 17 -11.12 -15.95 5.89
N MET A 18 -10.66 -15.30 6.95
CA MET A 18 -10.32 -13.90 6.91
C MET A 18 -9.46 -13.57 5.69
N ARG A 19 -9.74 -12.46 5.02
CA ARG A 19 -8.94 -12.01 3.89
C ARG A 19 -8.55 -10.55 4.03
N ILE A 20 -7.33 -10.25 3.60
CA ILE A 20 -6.76 -8.90 3.58
C ILE A 20 -6.53 -8.50 2.12
N SER A 21 -6.91 -7.29 1.75
CA SER A 21 -6.71 -6.79 0.39
C SER A 21 -5.22 -6.72 0.02
N SER A 22 -4.89 -7.13 -1.21
CA SER A 22 -3.53 -7.05 -1.77
C SER A 22 -3.30 -5.85 -2.69
N ASN A 23 -4.20 -4.85 -2.64
CA ASN A 23 -4.14 -3.70 -3.54
C ASN A 23 -3.04 -2.69 -3.17
N CYS A 24 -2.80 -2.45 -1.88
CA CYS A 24 -1.78 -1.52 -1.40
C CYS A 24 -0.40 -2.20 -1.30
N PRO A 25 0.61 -1.82 -2.12
CA PRO A 25 1.91 -2.48 -2.12
C PRO A 25 2.67 -2.30 -0.80
N VAL A 26 2.47 -1.18 -0.10
CA VAL A 26 3.10 -0.94 1.21
C VAL A 26 2.58 -1.90 2.26
N VAL A 27 1.26 -2.15 2.29
CA VAL A 27 0.64 -3.11 3.22
C VAL A 27 1.08 -4.53 2.91
N VAL A 28 1.09 -4.92 1.63
CA VAL A 28 1.57 -6.24 1.21
C VAL A 28 3.00 -6.47 1.68
N ARG A 29 3.92 -5.55 1.40
CA ARG A 29 5.32 -5.65 1.85
C ARG A 29 5.48 -5.61 3.36
N LEU A 30 4.63 -4.83 4.05
CA LEU A 30 4.61 -4.83 5.51
C LEU A 30 4.25 -6.22 6.05
N ILE A 31 3.26 -6.88 5.46
CA ILE A 31 2.84 -8.23 5.84
C ILE A 31 3.95 -9.22 5.51
N GLU A 32 4.42 -9.27 4.27
CA GLU A 32 5.50 -10.16 3.83
C GLU A 32 6.72 -10.09 4.74
N LYS A 33 7.10 -8.88 5.15
CA LYS A 33 8.35 -8.61 5.87
C LYS A 33 8.24 -8.62 7.39
N LYS A 34 7.11 -8.28 7.96
CA LYS A 34 6.94 -8.11 9.43
C LYS A 34 5.91 -9.05 10.04
N TYR A 35 5.01 -9.57 9.22
CA TYR A 35 3.93 -10.45 9.66
C TYR A 35 3.80 -11.64 8.71
N PRO A 36 4.90 -12.40 8.43
CA PRO A 36 4.90 -13.44 7.39
C PRO A 36 3.85 -14.53 7.63
N HIS A 37 3.43 -14.75 8.88
CA HIS A 37 2.33 -15.66 9.23
C HIS A 37 0.96 -15.18 8.74
N LEU A 38 0.82 -13.93 8.31
CA LEU A 38 -0.42 -13.37 7.75
C LEU A 38 -0.42 -13.35 6.22
N THR A 39 0.64 -13.80 5.55
CA THR A 39 0.70 -13.79 4.07
C THR A 39 -0.36 -14.67 3.44
N GLU A 40 -0.75 -15.78 4.08
CA GLU A 40 -1.81 -16.66 3.62
C GLU A 40 -3.19 -16.00 3.59
N TYR A 41 -3.40 -14.93 4.35
CA TYR A 41 -4.64 -14.17 4.39
C TYR A 41 -4.71 -13.07 3.32
N LEU A 42 -3.59 -12.74 2.67
CA LEU A 42 -3.61 -11.81 1.54
C LEU A 42 -4.44 -12.39 0.40
N MET A 43 -5.22 -11.53 -0.24
CA MET A 43 -5.96 -11.92 -1.44
C MET A 43 -4.96 -12.30 -2.55
N PRO A 44 -4.95 -13.54 -3.05
CA PRO A 44 -4.01 -14.00 -4.06
C PRO A 44 -4.40 -13.50 -5.46
N VAL A 45 -4.71 -12.22 -5.55
CA VAL A 45 -5.18 -11.57 -6.77
C VAL A 45 -4.30 -10.35 -7.04
N TYR A 46 -3.98 -10.11 -8.28
CA TYR A 46 -3.26 -8.90 -8.70
C TYR A 46 -3.97 -7.63 -8.24
N SER A 47 -3.19 -6.62 -7.88
CA SER A 47 -3.71 -5.28 -7.66
C SER A 47 -4.34 -4.71 -8.94
N ILE A 48 -5.16 -3.66 -8.81
CA ILE A 48 -5.81 -3.00 -9.96
C ILE A 48 -4.80 -2.65 -11.06
N LYS A 49 -3.67 -2.07 -10.67
CA LYS A 49 -2.61 -1.64 -11.60
C LYS A 49 -1.95 -2.81 -12.32
N GLN A 50 -1.65 -3.90 -11.59
CA GLN A 50 -1.05 -5.10 -12.17
C GLN A 50 -2.00 -5.77 -13.16
N MET A 51 -3.25 -5.93 -12.76
CA MET A 51 -4.27 -6.55 -13.61
C MET A 51 -4.54 -5.73 -14.89
N HIS A 52 -4.55 -4.40 -14.76
CA HIS A 52 -4.70 -3.52 -15.91
C HIS A 52 -3.49 -3.57 -16.83
N ALA A 53 -2.28 -3.64 -16.28
CA ALA A 53 -1.06 -3.78 -17.08
C ALA A 53 -1.04 -5.09 -17.87
N VAL A 54 -1.39 -6.22 -17.23
CA VAL A 54 -1.51 -7.52 -17.92
C VAL A 54 -2.52 -7.43 -19.05
N TYR A 55 -3.71 -6.90 -18.78
CA TYR A 55 -4.74 -6.71 -19.80
C TYR A 55 -4.24 -5.85 -20.98
N LEU A 56 -3.56 -4.73 -20.71
CA LEU A 56 -3.04 -3.85 -21.77
C LEU A 56 -1.93 -4.55 -22.60
N LYS A 57 -1.07 -5.35 -21.98
CA LYS A 57 -0.05 -6.12 -22.70
C LYS A 57 -0.65 -7.22 -23.56
N GLU A 58 -1.76 -7.83 -23.15
CA GLU A 58 -2.51 -8.77 -23.99
C GLU A 58 -3.12 -8.08 -25.23
N GLN A 59 -3.65 -6.86 -25.06
CA GLN A 59 -4.24 -6.10 -26.16
C GLN A 59 -3.20 -5.42 -27.07
N TYR A 60 -2.09 -4.99 -26.47
CA TYR A 60 -1.02 -4.21 -27.11
C TYR A 60 0.35 -4.76 -26.74
N PRO A 61 0.78 -5.93 -27.26
CA PRO A 61 2.00 -6.62 -26.84
C PRO A 61 3.27 -5.77 -26.95
N ASP A 62 3.36 -4.95 -27.99
CA ASP A 62 4.52 -4.11 -28.31
C ASP A 62 4.48 -2.73 -27.62
N ALA A 63 3.41 -2.40 -26.92
CA ALA A 63 3.27 -1.10 -26.27
C ALA A 63 4.15 -0.97 -25.03
N VAL A 64 4.77 0.19 -24.86
CA VAL A 64 5.46 0.57 -23.63
C VAL A 64 4.43 1.06 -22.63
N LEU A 65 4.31 0.37 -21.48
CA LEU A 65 3.37 0.73 -20.43
C LEU A 65 4.04 1.61 -19.38
N VAL A 66 3.53 2.84 -19.27
CA VAL A 66 3.96 3.81 -18.25
C VAL A 66 2.83 4.01 -17.25
N TYR A 67 3.07 3.64 -16.00
CA TYR A 67 2.11 3.84 -14.93
C TYR A 67 2.39 5.15 -14.17
N ILE A 68 1.42 6.05 -14.14
CA ILE A 68 1.49 7.30 -13.38
C ILE A 68 0.87 7.07 -12.01
N SER A 69 1.69 7.17 -10.96
CA SER A 69 1.32 6.71 -9.62
C SER A 69 1.31 7.83 -8.56
N PRO A 70 0.33 7.81 -7.65
CA PRO A 70 0.40 8.62 -6.41
C PRO A 70 1.38 8.06 -5.37
N CYS A 71 2.00 6.89 -5.63
CA CYS A 71 2.77 6.14 -4.65
C CYS A 71 4.09 5.63 -5.25
N ILE A 72 5.21 5.92 -4.59
CA ILE A 72 6.54 5.42 -5.00
C ILE A 72 6.69 3.91 -4.82
N SER A 73 5.94 3.29 -3.90
CA SER A 73 6.06 1.83 -3.65
C SER A 73 5.61 0.97 -4.83
N VAL A 74 4.92 1.57 -5.82
CA VAL A 74 4.57 0.88 -7.07
C VAL A 74 5.79 0.63 -7.94
N MET A 75 6.85 1.45 -7.84
CA MET A 75 8.12 1.23 -8.55
C MET A 75 8.71 -0.13 -8.22
N ALA A 76 8.68 -0.50 -6.94
CA ALA A 76 9.16 -1.79 -6.51
C ALA A 76 8.30 -2.97 -7.01
N ASP A 77 6.98 -2.81 -7.16
CA ASP A 77 6.12 -3.82 -7.80
C ASP A 77 6.51 -4.03 -9.28
N ALA A 78 6.95 -2.97 -9.97
CA ALA A 78 7.40 -3.05 -11.35
C ALA A 78 8.77 -3.74 -11.47
N GLU A 79 9.72 -3.42 -10.58
CA GLU A 79 11.06 -4.01 -10.54
C GLU A 79 11.03 -5.52 -10.27
N GLU A 80 10.07 -6.00 -9.47
CA GLU A 80 9.90 -7.42 -9.17
C GLU A 80 9.34 -8.25 -10.34
N GLY A 81 9.04 -7.61 -11.47
CA GLY A 81 8.61 -8.29 -12.69
C GLY A 81 7.20 -8.87 -12.65
N GLN A 82 6.48 -8.74 -11.54
CA GLN A 82 5.11 -9.25 -11.42
C GLN A 82 4.07 -8.34 -12.10
N ALA A 83 4.45 -7.11 -12.45
CA ALA A 83 3.49 -6.07 -12.80
C ALA A 83 3.35 -5.81 -14.30
N GLN A 84 4.20 -6.37 -15.15
CA GLN A 84 4.25 -6.11 -16.61
C GLN A 84 4.22 -4.61 -17.00
N MET A 85 4.61 -3.72 -16.08
CA MET A 85 4.77 -2.28 -16.31
C MET A 85 6.22 -2.01 -16.67
N ASP A 86 6.44 -1.31 -17.78
CA ASP A 86 7.80 -0.99 -18.22
C ASP A 86 8.40 0.16 -17.42
N TYR A 87 7.58 1.16 -17.10
CA TYR A 87 7.98 2.32 -16.31
C TYR A 87 6.91 2.73 -15.30
N VAL A 88 7.36 3.29 -14.19
CA VAL A 88 6.50 3.92 -13.19
C VAL A 88 7.04 5.32 -12.92
N ILE A 89 6.18 6.33 -13.06
CA ILE A 89 6.48 7.73 -12.69
C ILE A 89 5.45 8.24 -11.69
N THR A 90 5.87 9.10 -10.80
CA THR A 90 4.97 9.74 -9.85
C THR A 90 4.26 10.94 -10.49
N PHE A 91 3.13 11.36 -9.91
CA PHE A 91 2.48 12.62 -10.31
C PHE A 91 3.43 13.83 -10.17
N ARG A 92 4.36 13.79 -9.21
CA ARG A 92 5.36 14.85 -9.03
C ARG A 92 6.34 14.88 -10.20
N GLU A 93 6.85 13.74 -10.62
CA GLU A 93 7.76 13.62 -11.75
C GLU A 93 7.07 14.03 -13.04
N LEU A 94 5.84 13.55 -13.27
CA LEU A 94 5.04 13.98 -14.41
C LEU A 94 4.84 15.50 -14.42
N ASN A 95 4.48 16.09 -13.29
CA ASN A 95 4.26 17.53 -13.21
C ASN A 95 5.55 18.32 -13.46
N ASN A 96 6.69 17.85 -12.97
CA ASN A 96 7.98 18.48 -13.25
C ASN A 96 8.32 18.39 -14.74
N TRP A 97 8.12 17.23 -15.35
CA TRP A 97 8.32 17.03 -16.78
C TRP A 97 7.41 17.94 -17.61
N MET A 98 6.13 18.08 -17.25
CA MET A 98 5.18 18.94 -17.96
C MET A 98 5.45 20.44 -17.79
N ARG A 99 6.19 20.87 -16.75
CA ARG A 99 6.57 22.29 -16.60
C ARG A 99 7.52 22.78 -17.68
N ASP A 100 8.32 21.86 -18.23
CA ASP A 100 9.29 22.18 -19.26
C ASP A 100 8.65 22.21 -20.67
N VAL A 101 7.37 21.81 -20.77
CA VAL A 101 6.60 21.85 -22.01
C VAL A 101 5.95 23.22 -22.14
N SER A 102 6.23 23.92 -23.22
CA SER A 102 5.78 25.31 -23.46
C SER A 102 4.26 25.46 -23.63
N GLU A 103 3.55 24.40 -23.96
CA GLU A 103 2.10 24.40 -24.09
C GLU A 103 1.44 23.86 -22.83
N LYS A 104 0.75 24.75 -22.10
CA LYS A 104 -0.11 24.29 -21.00
C LYS A 104 -1.25 23.46 -21.57
N PRO A 105 -1.47 22.23 -21.09
CA PRO A 105 -2.60 21.43 -21.53
C PRO A 105 -3.89 22.23 -21.32
N LYS A 106 -4.66 22.44 -22.38
CA LYS A 106 -6.00 23.00 -22.25
C LYS A 106 -6.79 22.06 -21.35
N ARG A 107 -7.41 22.59 -20.30
CA ARG A 107 -8.39 21.81 -19.54
C ARG A 107 -9.40 21.28 -20.54
N SER A 108 -9.33 20.01 -20.84
CA SER A 108 -10.39 19.33 -21.56
C SER A 108 -11.60 19.44 -20.64
N THR A 109 -12.60 20.18 -21.07
CA THR A 109 -13.97 20.03 -20.58
C THR A 109 -14.44 18.70 -21.17
N GLY A 110 -13.81 17.59 -20.75
CA GLY A 110 -14.18 16.27 -21.22
C GLY A 110 -15.67 16.12 -21.04
N GLU A 111 -16.32 15.59 -22.07
CA GLU A 111 -17.68 15.06 -21.93
C GLU A 111 -17.75 14.34 -20.60
N LYS A 112 -18.81 14.58 -19.81
CA LYS A 112 -19.03 13.89 -18.55
C LYS A 112 -18.94 12.40 -18.84
N GLY A 113 -17.75 11.83 -18.62
CA GLY A 113 -17.49 10.41 -18.86
C GLY A 113 -18.41 9.60 -17.97
N GLU A 114 -18.69 8.38 -18.38
CA GLU A 114 -19.49 7.45 -17.58
C GLU A 114 -18.92 7.35 -16.16
N VAL A 115 -19.83 7.31 -15.20
CA VAL A 115 -19.50 7.28 -13.77
C VAL A 115 -19.22 5.84 -13.36
N TYR A 116 -18.05 5.60 -12.78
CA TYR A 116 -17.65 4.27 -12.36
C TYR A 116 -17.32 4.20 -10.86
N LEU A 117 -17.96 3.30 -10.15
CA LEU A 117 -17.62 2.98 -8.75
C LEU A 117 -16.15 2.58 -8.58
N SER A 118 -15.53 2.03 -9.61
CA SER A 118 -14.10 1.67 -9.59
C SER A 118 -13.17 2.87 -9.31
N ARG A 119 -13.62 4.11 -9.56
CA ARG A 119 -12.86 5.32 -9.19
C ARG A 119 -12.76 5.52 -7.69
N MET A 120 -13.72 4.99 -6.93
CA MET A 120 -13.68 5.01 -5.45
C MET A 120 -12.50 4.24 -4.87
N THR A 121 -11.90 3.31 -5.61
CA THR A 121 -10.73 2.54 -5.12
C THR A 121 -9.50 3.40 -4.77
N ALA A 122 -9.51 4.68 -5.13
CA ALA A 122 -8.48 5.64 -4.72
C ALA A 122 -8.66 6.13 -3.27
N VAL A 123 -9.82 5.94 -2.66
CA VAL A 123 -10.11 6.31 -1.27
C VAL A 123 -10.22 5.07 -0.38
N SER A 124 -10.07 5.25 0.93
CA SER A 124 -10.23 4.17 1.90
C SER A 124 -11.66 3.63 1.90
N GLY A 125 -11.82 2.30 1.89
CA GLY A 125 -13.11 1.63 1.78
C GLY A 125 -13.70 1.61 0.37
N GLY A 126 -13.04 2.25 -0.60
CA GLY A 126 -13.57 2.36 -1.96
C GLY A 126 -13.50 1.07 -2.76
N LEU A 127 -12.57 0.17 -2.44
CA LEU A 127 -12.54 -1.16 -3.02
C LEU A 127 -13.77 -1.96 -2.56
N ILE A 128 -14.07 -1.94 -1.27
CA ILE A 128 -15.24 -2.60 -0.69
C ILE A 128 -16.53 -2.07 -1.34
N GLN A 129 -16.64 -0.74 -1.50
CA GLN A 129 -17.81 -0.12 -2.13
C GLN A 129 -17.96 -0.52 -3.61
N ALA A 130 -16.85 -0.77 -4.30
CA ALA A 130 -16.87 -1.16 -5.71
C ALA A 130 -17.15 -2.67 -5.91
N MET A 131 -16.98 -3.48 -4.87
CA MET A 131 -17.23 -4.92 -4.92
C MET A 131 -18.72 -5.23 -4.77
N GLN A 132 -19.18 -6.32 -5.40
CA GLN A 132 -20.49 -6.86 -5.07
C GLN A 132 -20.45 -7.50 -3.68
N PRO A 133 -21.43 -7.21 -2.81
CA PRO A 133 -21.53 -7.87 -1.52
C PRO A 133 -21.60 -9.40 -1.65
N VAL A 134 -20.89 -10.09 -0.77
CA VAL A 134 -20.93 -11.55 -0.67
C VAL A 134 -21.67 -11.93 0.59
N GLU A 135 -22.65 -12.82 0.47
CA GLU A 135 -23.50 -13.23 1.60
C GLU A 135 -22.67 -13.78 2.76
N GLY A 136 -22.94 -13.28 3.93
CA GLY A 136 -22.26 -13.68 5.17
C GLY A 136 -20.80 -13.23 5.25
N GLN A 137 -20.31 -12.38 4.33
CA GLN A 137 -19.01 -11.72 4.43
C GLN A 137 -19.17 -10.38 5.12
N LYS A 138 -18.32 -10.11 6.11
CA LYS A 138 -18.22 -8.81 6.78
C LYS A 138 -17.06 -8.03 6.18
N TYR A 139 -17.18 -6.71 6.19
CA TYR A 139 -16.21 -5.82 5.54
C TYR A 139 -15.70 -4.78 6.53
N LEU A 140 -14.39 -4.56 6.52
CA LEU A 140 -13.74 -3.54 7.33
C LEU A 140 -12.71 -2.77 6.47
N ALA A 141 -12.75 -1.46 6.51
CA ALA A 141 -11.74 -0.61 5.89
C ALA A 141 -10.83 0.00 6.96
N VAL A 142 -9.52 -0.05 6.72
CA VAL A 142 -8.48 0.47 7.61
C VAL A 142 -7.51 1.29 6.79
N ASP A 143 -7.18 2.49 7.25
CA ASP A 143 -6.20 3.35 6.59
C ASP A 143 -5.23 4.00 7.58
N GLY A 144 -4.09 4.44 7.06
CA GLY A 144 -2.98 4.91 7.86
C GLY A 144 -2.08 3.77 8.36
N ILE A 145 -0.77 3.91 8.10
CA ILE A 145 0.22 2.85 8.38
C ILE A 145 0.25 2.44 9.86
N GLU A 146 0.06 3.38 10.79
CA GLU A 146 0.08 3.07 12.21
C GLU A 146 -1.16 2.28 12.64
N GLN A 147 -2.33 2.55 12.06
CA GLN A 147 -3.53 1.76 12.31
C GLN A 147 -3.39 0.36 11.71
N CYS A 148 -2.88 0.26 10.48
CA CYS A 148 -2.58 -1.04 9.88
C CYS A 148 -1.64 -1.88 10.76
N LYS A 149 -0.55 -1.29 11.27
CA LYS A 149 0.38 -1.99 12.18
C LYS A 149 -0.28 -2.46 13.48
N LYS A 150 -1.15 -1.64 14.06
CA LYS A 150 -1.87 -2.01 15.30
C LYS A 150 -2.75 -3.24 15.04
N ILE A 151 -3.58 -3.18 13.99
CA ILE A 151 -4.49 -4.28 13.65
C ILE A 151 -3.70 -5.55 13.28
N LEU A 152 -2.67 -5.45 12.44
CA LEU A 152 -1.85 -6.60 12.06
C LEU A 152 -1.18 -7.30 13.25
N LYS A 153 -0.89 -6.58 14.34
CA LYS A 153 -0.37 -7.17 15.59
C LYS A 153 -1.44 -7.91 16.38
N GLU A 154 -2.70 -7.50 16.26
CA GLU A 154 -3.83 -8.07 16.99
C GLU A 154 -4.44 -9.28 16.27
N LEU A 155 -4.27 -9.36 14.94
CA LEU A 155 -4.81 -10.47 14.15
C LEU A 155 -4.12 -11.79 14.51
N LYS A 156 -4.93 -12.78 14.83
CA LYS A 156 -4.50 -14.14 15.10
C LYS A 156 -5.16 -15.11 14.12
N THR A 157 -4.46 -16.19 13.84
CA THR A 157 -4.98 -17.29 13.01
C THR A 157 -6.28 -17.85 13.60
N GLY A 158 -7.30 -18.02 12.77
CA GLY A 158 -8.60 -18.58 13.17
C GLY A 158 -9.56 -17.58 13.83
N GLU A 159 -9.17 -16.29 13.94
CA GLU A 159 -10.07 -15.23 14.36
C GLU A 159 -10.59 -14.46 13.14
N TYR A 160 -11.79 -13.87 13.23
CA TYR A 160 -12.39 -13.02 12.20
C TYR A 160 -12.56 -13.68 10.82
N GLU A 161 -12.84 -14.95 10.77
CA GLU A 161 -12.88 -15.77 9.53
C GLU A 161 -13.88 -15.26 8.49
N ASP A 162 -14.90 -14.54 8.90
CA ASP A 162 -15.93 -13.94 8.05
C ASP A 162 -15.61 -12.50 7.60
N TYR A 163 -14.39 -11.99 7.90
CA TYR A 163 -14.01 -10.62 7.55
C TYR A 163 -13.15 -10.55 6.28
N PHE A 164 -13.50 -9.58 5.43
CA PHE A 164 -12.60 -9.03 4.41
C PHE A 164 -12.14 -7.66 4.87
N ILE A 165 -10.83 -7.47 4.96
CA ILE A 165 -10.21 -6.23 5.47
C ILE A 165 -9.51 -5.51 4.32
N GLU A 166 -10.03 -4.36 3.91
CA GLU A 166 -9.32 -3.45 3.03
C GLU A 166 -8.32 -2.63 3.83
N MET A 167 -7.03 -2.73 3.51
CA MET A 167 -5.97 -1.98 4.19
C MET A 167 -5.24 -1.04 3.24
N ASN A 168 -5.10 0.22 3.65
CA ASN A 168 -4.36 1.26 2.94
C ASN A 168 -3.33 1.91 3.86
N ALA A 169 -2.07 1.97 3.44
CA ALA A 169 -1.01 2.58 4.26
C ALA A 169 -1.14 4.10 4.40
N CYS A 170 -1.72 4.77 3.41
CA CYS A 170 -1.95 6.21 3.43
C CYS A 170 -3.30 6.52 4.06
N THR A 171 -3.36 7.53 4.93
CA THR A 171 -4.61 8.06 5.48
C THR A 171 -5.49 8.59 4.33
N ASN A 172 -6.77 8.24 4.34
CA ASN A 172 -7.76 8.46 3.28
C ASN A 172 -7.50 7.67 1.98
N GLY A 173 -6.65 6.64 2.00
CA GLY A 173 -6.32 5.85 0.82
C GLY A 173 -5.26 6.50 -0.08
N CYS A 174 -5.20 6.08 -1.35
CA CYS A 174 -4.17 6.54 -2.30
C CYS A 174 -4.20 8.05 -2.56
N ILE A 175 -5.36 8.69 -2.44
CA ILE A 175 -5.53 10.13 -2.58
C ILE A 175 -4.75 10.92 -1.51
N GLY A 176 -4.53 10.33 -0.33
CA GLY A 176 -3.67 10.85 0.72
C GLY A 176 -2.18 10.52 0.54
N GLY A 177 -1.78 9.92 -0.57
CA GLY A 177 -0.40 9.50 -0.84
C GLY A 177 0.56 10.67 -1.00
N GLY A 178 1.81 10.48 -0.53
CA GLY A 178 2.82 11.55 -0.50
C GLY A 178 3.23 12.10 -1.87
N SER A 179 3.06 11.35 -2.95
CA SER A 179 3.38 11.82 -4.31
C SER A 179 2.22 12.53 -5.01
N TYR A 180 1.05 12.58 -4.36
CA TYR A 180 -0.12 13.30 -4.85
C TYR A 180 -0.08 14.79 -4.48
N SER A 181 0.57 15.13 -3.37
CA SER A 181 0.69 16.49 -2.85
C SER A 181 1.63 17.32 -3.72
N LEU A 182 1.13 17.82 -4.84
CA LEU A 182 1.89 18.69 -5.74
C LEU A 182 1.90 20.16 -5.31
N ASN A 183 0.89 20.58 -4.58
CA ASN A 183 0.79 21.93 -4.02
C ASN A 183 0.07 21.82 -2.67
N GLN A 184 0.64 22.42 -1.65
CA GLN A 184 0.06 22.52 -0.30
C GLN A 184 -1.31 23.26 -0.28
N GLU A 185 -1.74 23.83 -1.40
CA GLU A 185 -2.97 24.59 -1.55
C GLU A 185 -4.19 23.75 -1.96
N LYS A 186 -4.00 22.54 -2.54
CA LYS A 186 -5.16 21.69 -2.85
C LYS A 186 -5.59 20.95 -1.58
N LYS A 187 -6.73 21.36 -1.08
CA LYS A 187 -7.35 20.78 0.11
C LYS A 187 -7.73 19.33 -0.18
N LEU A 188 -7.42 18.43 0.75
CA LEU A 188 -7.84 17.03 0.71
C LEU A 188 -9.37 16.91 0.48
N LEU A 189 -10.14 17.83 1.07
CA LEU A 189 -11.59 17.89 0.90
C LEU A 189 -12.00 18.04 -0.57
N ASP A 190 -11.35 18.95 -1.32
CA ASP A 190 -11.67 19.16 -2.75
C ASP A 190 -11.40 17.91 -3.57
N ALA A 191 -10.32 17.17 -3.22
CA ALA A 191 -9.99 15.94 -3.90
C ALA A 191 -10.97 14.79 -3.56
N LEU A 192 -11.42 14.70 -2.32
CA LEU A 192 -12.43 13.73 -1.89
C LEU A 192 -13.79 14.01 -2.54
N ILE A 193 -14.19 15.29 -2.60
CA ILE A 193 -15.42 15.71 -3.28
C ILE A 193 -15.32 15.36 -4.76
N ALA A 194 -14.24 15.72 -5.44
CA ALA A 194 -14.05 15.43 -6.85
C ALA A 194 -14.12 13.93 -7.17
N ILE A 195 -13.51 13.08 -6.36
CA ILE A 195 -13.63 11.62 -6.55
C ILE A 195 -15.05 11.15 -6.35
N LYS A 196 -15.73 11.66 -5.32
CA LYS A 196 -17.12 11.30 -5.05
C LYS A 196 -18.03 11.72 -6.21
N GLU A 197 -17.91 12.95 -6.71
CA GLU A 197 -18.68 13.45 -7.86
C GLU A 197 -18.40 12.63 -9.13
N LEU A 198 -17.14 12.23 -9.36
CA LEU A 198 -16.74 11.41 -10.51
C LEU A 198 -17.17 9.94 -10.39
N SER A 199 -17.57 9.49 -9.22
CA SER A 199 -17.90 8.08 -8.93
C SER A 199 -19.38 7.86 -8.66
N MET A 200 -20.11 8.90 -8.29
CA MET A 200 -21.50 8.85 -7.88
C MET A 200 -22.27 9.98 -8.60
N GLU A 201 -22.81 9.73 -9.77
CA GLU A 201 -24.03 10.43 -10.17
C GLU A 201 -25.22 9.72 -9.49
N ASP A 202 -26.32 10.44 -9.18
CA ASP A 202 -27.52 10.03 -8.43
C ASP A 202 -28.22 8.74 -8.94
N ARG A 203 -27.47 7.73 -9.29
CA ARG A 203 -27.96 6.42 -9.74
C ARG A 203 -27.56 5.34 -8.76
N GLU A 204 -28.47 4.43 -8.54
CA GLU A 204 -28.12 3.17 -7.88
C GLU A 204 -26.94 2.51 -8.62
N PRO A 205 -25.94 1.98 -7.89
CA PRO A 205 -24.78 1.35 -8.50
C PRO A 205 -25.24 0.20 -9.39
N ASP A 206 -25.14 0.37 -10.70
CA ASP A 206 -25.37 -0.73 -11.64
C ASP A 206 -24.08 -1.55 -11.75
N TYR A 207 -23.94 -2.52 -10.86
CA TYR A 207 -22.79 -3.43 -10.86
C TYR A 207 -22.65 -4.23 -12.17
N GLN A 208 -23.68 -4.25 -13.03
CA GLN A 208 -23.66 -4.97 -14.31
C GLN A 208 -23.15 -4.10 -15.46
N LYS A 209 -23.25 -2.76 -15.34
CA LYS A 209 -22.80 -1.83 -16.38
C LYS A 209 -21.33 -1.42 -16.30
N ASP A 210 -20.63 -1.74 -15.22
CA ASP A 210 -19.20 -1.56 -15.21
C ASP A 210 -18.59 -2.40 -16.34
N TYR A 211 -17.86 -1.78 -17.24
CA TYR A 211 -17.17 -2.37 -18.37
C TYR A 211 -16.72 -3.80 -18.06
N HIS A 212 -17.29 -4.76 -18.78
CA HIS A 212 -16.78 -6.12 -18.84
C HIS A 212 -15.46 -6.10 -19.62
N MET A 213 -14.41 -5.70 -18.94
CA MET A 213 -13.07 -6.07 -19.36
C MET A 213 -12.87 -7.47 -18.77
N ASP A 214 -12.80 -8.48 -19.61
CA ASP A 214 -12.46 -9.81 -19.17
C ASP A 214 -11.16 -9.76 -18.38
N ALA A 215 -11.20 -10.30 -17.16
CA ALA A 215 -9.98 -10.32 -16.36
C ALA A 215 -9.00 -11.30 -16.99
N PRO A 216 -7.70 -10.96 -17.08
CA PRO A 216 -6.68 -11.85 -17.60
C PRO A 216 -6.78 -13.24 -16.95
N GLU A 217 -6.49 -14.30 -17.69
CA GLU A 217 -6.45 -15.67 -17.15
C GLU A 217 -5.49 -15.76 -15.97
N VAL A 218 -4.33 -15.10 -16.10
CA VAL A 218 -3.31 -15.01 -15.06
C VAL A 218 -3.58 -13.78 -14.21
N ALA A 219 -4.31 -13.95 -13.13
CA ALA A 219 -4.61 -12.87 -12.18
C ALA A 219 -4.15 -13.20 -10.76
N GLU A 220 -3.38 -14.29 -10.59
CA GLU A 220 -2.92 -14.74 -9.28
C GLU A 220 -1.58 -14.10 -8.91
N ARG A 221 -1.54 -13.47 -7.75
CA ARG A 221 -0.35 -12.91 -7.14
C ARG A 221 0.27 -13.92 -6.17
N ARG A 222 1.58 -14.08 -6.26
CA ARG A 222 2.37 -14.82 -5.28
C ARG A 222 2.98 -13.83 -4.29
N PHE A 223 2.97 -14.21 -3.02
CA PHE A 223 3.57 -13.43 -1.95
C PHE A 223 4.84 -14.10 -1.47
N ILE A 224 5.83 -13.28 -1.14
CA ILE A 224 7.12 -13.77 -0.64
C ILE A 224 7.05 -13.73 0.89
N GLN A 225 7.26 -14.88 1.51
CA GLN A 225 7.53 -14.94 2.95
C GLN A 225 9.02 -14.63 3.15
N GLU A 226 9.38 -13.37 3.14
CA GLU A 226 10.70 -12.97 3.59
C GLU A 226 10.68 -12.86 5.10
N GLU A 227 11.31 -13.80 5.79
CA GLU A 227 11.83 -13.49 7.12
C GLU A 227 12.87 -12.38 6.94
N LEU A 228 12.42 -11.14 7.09
CA LEU A 228 13.33 -10.02 7.22
C LEU A 228 14.19 -10.26 8.44
N TYR A 229 15.37 -10.78 8.15
CA TYR A 229 16.38 -11.03 9.14
C TYR A 229 15.76 -11.71 10.37
N PRO A 230 15.94 -12.99 10.58
CA PRO A 230 16.05 -13.47 11.93
C PRO A 230 17.13 -12.55 12.49
N GLY A 231 16.72 -11.49 13.18
CA GLY A 231 17.67 -10.58 13.78
C GLY A 231 18.60 -11.53 14.51
N LYS A 232 19.87 -11.64 14.10
CA LYS A 232 20.84 -12.49 14.82
C LYS A 232 20.53 -12.24 16.25
N ALA A 233 20.17 -13.28 17.01
CA ALA A 233 19.72 -13.11 18.38
C ALA A 233 20.75 -12.21 19.03
N ILE A 234 20.35 -10.97 19.32
CA ILE A 234 21.26 -9.94 19.81
C ILE A 234 21.70 -10.43 21.17
N THR A 235 22.96 -10.81 21.29
CA THR A 235 23.45 -11.27 22.57
C THR A 235 23.53 -10.09 23.54
N LYS A 236 23.43 -10.37 24.82
CA LYS A 236 23.55 -9.38 25.87
C LYS A 236 24.89 -8.64 25.79
N GLU A 237 25.95 -9.36 25.41
CA GLU A 237 27.29 -8.82 25.22
C GLU A 237 27.37 -7.83 24.09
N GLN A 238 26.81 -8.17 22.91
CA GLN A 238 26.74 -7.27 21.76
C GLN A 238 25.95 -5.99 22.08
N PHE A 239 24.81 -6.16 22.75
CA PHE A 239 23.97 -5.05 23.14
C PHE A 239 24.68 -4.10 24.12
N THR A 240 25.32 -4.66 25.16
CA THR A 240 26.08 -3.89 26.15
C THR A 240 27.29 -3.20 25.50
N HIS A 241 27.99 -3.90 24.61
CA HIS A 241 29.13 -3.35 23.87
C HIS A 241 28.72 -2.07 23.10
N VAL A 242 27.66 -2.16 22.30
CA VAL A 242 27.20 -0.98 21.52
C VAL A 242 26.70 0.15 22.41
N LEU A 243 26.04 -0.16 23.53
CA LEU A 243 25.67 0.89 24.50
C LEU A 243 26.92 1.61 25.05
N HIS A 244 27.99 0.86 25.37
CA HIS A 244 29.24 1.43 25.84
C HIS A 244 29.91 2.28 24.75
N GLU A 245 29.93 1.81 23.50
CA GLU A 245 30.42 2.61 22.35
C GLU A 245 29.64 3.91 22.17
N MET A 246 28.36 3.93 22.53
CA MET A 246 27.52 5.14 22.57
C MET A 246 27.70 5.96 23.86
N GLY A 247 28.69 5.61 24.73
CA GLY A 247 28.91 6.31 26.00
C GLY A 247 27.81 6.04 27.04
N LYS A 248 27.12 4.89 26.97
CA LYS A 248 26.03 4.52 27.87
C LYS A 248 26.49 3.34 28.73
N TYR A 249 27.11 3.63 29.85
CA TYR A 249 27.65 2.62 30.80
C TYR A 249 26.64 2.24 31.86
N THR A 250 25.77 3.20 32.24
CA THR A 250 24.72 3.00 33.23
C THR A 250 23.35 3.35 32.64
N LYS A 251 22.28 3.06 33.36
CA LYS A 251 20.92 3.38 32.93
C LYS A 251 20.66 4.89 32.94
N GLU A 252 21.34 5.61 33.79
CA GLU A 252 21.28 7.08 33.94
C GLU A 252 21.88 7.78 32.70
N ASP A 253 22.82 7.13 32.01
CA ASP A 253 23.42 7.66 30.77
C ASP A 253 22.46 7.54 29.58
N GLU A 254 21.43 6.70 29.68
CA GLU A 254 20.43 6.52 28.63
C GLU A 254 19.43 7.70 28.61
N LEU A 255 19.84 8.85 28.07
CA LEU A 255 19.03 10.10 28.06
C LEU A 255 17.71 9.98 27.28
N ASN A 256 17.60 9.03 26.37
CA ASN A 256 16.42 8.81 25.52
C ASN A 256 15.90 10.12 24.85
N CYS A 257 16.81 10.99 24.43
CA CYS A 257 16.53 12.36 23.96
C CYS A 257 15.89 12.42 22.57
N GLY A 258 15.88 11.30 21.82
CA GLY A 258 15.31 11.25 20.47
C GLY A 258 16.09 11.94 19.36
N ALA A 259 17.18 12.71 19.69
CA ALA A 259 17.93 13.50 18.73
C ALA A 259 18.56 12.69 17.58
N CYS A 260 18.82 11.41 17.80
CA CYS A 260 19.35 10.49 16.78
C CYS A 260 18.25 9.83 15.92
N GLY A 261 16.98 10.24 16.08
CA GLY A 261 15.84 9.65 15.36
C GLY A 261 15.27 8.35 15.94
N TYR A 262 15.74 7.92 17.12
CA TYR A 262 15.24 6.73 17.83
C TYR A 262 14.63 7.15 19.18
N ASP A 263 13.49 6.56 19.54
CA ASP A 263 12.76 6.90 20.78
C ASP A 263 13.57 6.60 22.04
N THR A 264 14.45 5.60 21.99
CA THR A 264 15.30 5.21 23.14
C THR A 264 16.72 4.90 22.71
N CYS A 265 17.68 5.10 23.64
CA CYS A 265 19.08 4.69 23.44
C CYS A 265 19.20 3.18 23.16
N ARG A 266 18.32 2.37 23.74
CA ARG A 266 18.27 0.92 23.52
C ARG A 266 17.78 0.59 22.11
N ALA A 267 16.73 1.27 21.59
CA ALA A 267 16.28 1.11 20.22
C ALA A 267 17.38 1.48 19.21
N LYS A 268 18.13 2.54 19.49
CA LYS A 268 19.31 2.94 18.72
C LYS A 268 20.38 1.85 18.72
N ALA A 269 20.74 1.31 19.89
CA ALA A 269 21.77 0.25 20.00
C ALA A 269 21.37 -1.00 19.19
N ILE A 270 20.10 -1.41 19.23
CA ILE A 270 19.56 -2.48 18.39
C ILE A 270 19.74 -2.17 16.90
N ALA A 271 19.43 -0.96 16.49
CA ALA A 271 19.58 -0.53 15.10
C ALA A 271 21.04 -0.53 14.63
N VAL A 272 21.98 -0.15 15.50
CA VAL A 272 23.42 -0.23 15.21
C VAL A 272 23.87 -1.69 15.02
N ILE A 273 23.47 -2.60 15.91
CA ILE A 273 23.81 -4.04 15.79
C ILE A 273 23.24 -4.62 14.50
N GLN A 274 22.09 -4.13 14.07
CA GLN A 274 21.43 -4.55 12.82
C GLN A 274 22.02 -3.87 11.57
N GLY A 275 23.03 -3.01 11.69
CA GLY A 275 23.61 -2.26 10.58
C GLY A 275 22.70 -1.19 9.98
N LYS A 276 21.66 -0.75 10.73
CA LYS A 276 20.68 0.26 10.30
C LYS A 276 21.00 1.67 10.80
N ALA A 277 21.98 1.80 11.68
CA ALA A 277 22.40 3.05 12.26
C ALA A 277 23.88 2.98 12.64
N GLU A 278 24.50 4.15 12.81
CA GLU A 278 25.88 4.28 13.26
C GLU A 278 25.94 4.83 14.69
N VAL A 279 26.96 4.45 15.45
CA VAL A 279 27.22 4.98 16.79
C VAL A 279 27.33 6.50 16.76
N SER A 280 28.03 7.04 15.77
CA SER A 280 28.26 8.47 15.53
C SER A 280 27.00 9.33 15.37
N MET A 281 25.83 8.71 15.12
CA MET A 281 24.55 9.44 15.09
C MET A 281 24.06 9.85 16.50
N CYS A 282 24.73 9.43 17.58
CA CYS A 282 24.36 9.84 18.94
C CYS A 282 24.98 11.19 19.28
N ILE A 283 24.20 12.28 19.12
CA ILE A 283 24.65 13.66 19.34
C ILE A 283 25.26 13.89 20.73
N PRO A 284 24.66 13.42 21.84
CA PRO A 284 25.28 13.61 23.18
C PRO A 284 26.60 12.86 23.38
N TYR A 285 26.98 11.99 22.43
CA TYR A 285 28.24 11.24 22.49
C TYR A 285 29.37 11.95 21.72
N MET A 286 29.02 12.77 20.75
CA MET A 286 30.00 13.63 20.04
C MET A 286 30.47 14.79 20.91
#